data_9937dd065b88e06b878ae9986b32af3f
#
_entry.id   9937dd065b88e06b878ae9986b32af3f
#
_cell.length_a   1.000
_cell.length_b   1.000
_cell.length_c   1.000
_cell.angle_alpha   90.00
_cell.angle_beta   90.00
_cell.angle_gamma   90.00
#
_symmetry.space_group_name_H-M   'P 1'
#
loop_
_entity.id
_entity.type
_entity.pdbx_description
1 polymer ?
#
loop_
_entity_poly.entity_id
_entity_poly.type
_entity_poly.pdbx_seq_one_letter_code
_entity_poly.pdbx_strand_id
1 'polypeptide(L)'
;GPDFPTGGIVTNKDELLSIYETGRGKIRIRGKAEIVRGKRKSDRDKIVIMEIPYTMVGANIGKFLSDVAALAESRKLPDIVDISNQSSKEGIRIEIELKKGADAERILAGLYKKTKLEDTFGVNMLAIVDGRPEVLGLKEVLTHHIQFLVDINTRKYTSLLEKEKNKREIQEGLIRAVDVIDLIIEIIRGSKTLKMAKACLSEGITEGINFRTEKSCRQAAKLLFTEAQATAILELRLSKLIGLELQALLDEHKKTIAKIASYERILGSKKAMYQTIEKELDSIREHYQVPRRTKVTNASLAVFEEEPAVVSDVVFVMNRFGYVKLVDKALFDKNEEQLRSENVRFVPCKTNSRLAVFTKEGILHYLKADAIPLGKVKDKGAPIDNLCNYSSADETILTVFSDEDMKEKTLLFVTKNGLVRKTFGAELISIKKMI
;
A
#
# COMPACT_ATOMS: atom_id res chain seq x y z
N GLY A 1 9.54 9.22 -5.97
CA GLY A 1 8.27 8.99 -5.30
C GLY A 1 7.89 7.51 -5.27
N PRO A 2 6.90 7.11 -4.50
CA PRO A 2 6.45 5.72 -4.42
C PRO A 2 5.89 5.24 -5.76
N ASP A 3 5.87 3.92 -5.95
CA ASP A 3 5.24 3.27 -7.07
C ASP A 3 4.23 2.24 -6.56
N PHE A 4 2.95 2.42 -6.91
CA PHE A 4 1.88 1.56 -6.42
C PHE A 4 1.49 0.52 -7.48
N PRO A 5 1.19 -0.71 -7.08
CA PRO A 5 0.78 -1.77 -8.03
C PRO A 5 -0.45 -1.41 -8.85
N THR A 6 -1.33 -0.57 -8.30
CA THR A 6 -2.57 -0.09 -8.93
C THR A 6 -2.36 1.12 -9.84
N GLY A 7 -1.12 1.64 -9.95
CA GLY A 7 -0.84 2.88 -10.69
C GLY A 7 -1.32 4.12 -9.94
N GLY A 8 -2.09 4.96 -10.60
CA GLY A 8 -2.60 6.22 -10.07
C GLY A 8 -1.63 7.38 -10.20
N ILE A 9 -2.03 8.52 -9.69
CA ILE A 9 -1.31 9.78 -9.79
C ILE A 9 -1.08 10.34 -8.38
N VAL A 10 0.19 10.49 -8.00
CA VAL A 10 0.57 11.26 -6.81
C VAL A 10 0.47 12.74 -7.14
N THR A 11 -0.29 13.50 -6.32
CA THR A 11 -0.63 14.90 -6.62
C THR A 11 0.11 15.93 -5.78
N ASN A 12 0.90 15.51 -4.79
CA ASN A 12 1.67 16.38 -3.89
C ASN A 12 3.17 16.09 -3.95
N LYS A 13 3.75 16.20 -5.15
CA LYS A 13 5.17 15.93 -5.41
C LYS A 13 6.11 16.71 -4.49
N ASP A 14 5.81 17.99 -4.21
CA ASP A 14 6.69 18.88 -3.43
C ASP A 14 6.83 18.46 -1.97
N GLU A 15 5.80 17.78 -1.42
CA GLU A 15 5.81 17.25 -0.06
C GLU A 15 6.66 15.97 0.07
N LEU A 16 6.97 15.28 -1.05
CA LEU A 16 7.68 14.00 -1.02
C LEU A 16 9.10 14.11 -0.43
N LEU A 17 9.79 15.24 -0.63
CA LEU A 17 11.13 15.42 -0.08
C LEU A 17 11.10 15.32 1.45
N SER A 18 10.24 16.12 2.08
CA SER A 18 10.08 16.12 3.54
C SER A 18 9.61 14.76 4.07
N ILE A 19 8.71 14.07 3.33
CA ILE A 19 8.24 12.73 3.70
C ILE A 19 9.41 11.72 3.69
N TYR A 20 10.26 11.77 2.69
CA TYR A 20 11.43 10.89 2.60
C TYR A 20 12.57 11.27 3.55
N GLU A 21 12.67 12.52 3.96
CA GLU A 21 13.62 12.94 4.98
C GLU A 21 13.20 12.49 6.38
N THR A 22 11.92 12.63 6.70
CA THR A 22 11.39 12.32 8.04
C THR A 22 10.88 10.88 8.22
N GLY A 23 10.67 10.16 7.14
CA GLY A 23 10.04 8.84 7.15
C GLY A 23 8.55 8.84 7.50
N ARG A 24 7.91 10.03 7.61
CA ARG A 24 6.50 10.20 7.95
C ARG A 24 5.83 11.25 7.07
N GLY A 25 4.54 11.04 6.80
CA GLY A 25 3.75 12.03 6.07
C GLY A 25 2.54 11.44 5.38
N LYS A 26 1.93 12.24 4.51
CA LYS A 26 0.73 11.86 3.77
C LYS A 26 0.96 12.08 2.28
N ILE A 27 0.75 11.04 1.50
CA ILE A 27 0.81 11.09 0.03
C ILE A 27 -0.62 11.11 -0.49
N ARG A 28 -0.96 12.08 -1.33
CA ARG A 28 -2.26 12.13 -1.99
C ARG A 28 -2.17 11.36 -3.30
N ILE A 29 -3.07 10.39 -3.44
CA ILE A 29 -3.14 9.51 -4.61
C ILE A 29 -4.50 9.70 -5.25
N ARG A 30 -4.50 10.00 -6.55
CA ARG A 30 -5.68 10.15 -7.39
C ARG A 30 -5.74 8.99 -8.38
N GLY A 31 -6.90 8.38 -8.55
CA GLY A 31 -7.15 7.40 -9.60
C GLY A 31 -7.06 8.05 -10.98
N LYS A 32 -6.67 7.26 -11.98
CA LYS A 32 -6.64 7.72 -13.38
C LYS A 32 -7.99 7.41 -14.02
N ALA A 33 -8.66 8.47 -14.44
CA ALA A 33 -9.92 8.40 -15.15
C ALA A 33 -9.84 9.16 -16.48
N GLU A 34 -10.56 8.67 -17.47
CA GLU A 34 -10.68 9.30 -18.79
C GLU A 34 -12.14 9.55 -19.11
N ILE A 35 -12.43 10.70 -19.73
CA ILE A 35 -13.76 11.04 -20.19
C ILE A 35 -13.88 10.55 -21.64
N VAL A 36 -14.74 9.57 -21.85
CA VAL A 36 -15.06 9.03 -23.18
C VAL A 36 -16.36 9.67 -23.65
N ARG A 37 -16.27 10.52 -24.66
CA ARG A 37 -17.44 11.18 -25.23
C ARG A 37 -18.16 10.25 -26.21
N GLY A 38 -19.48 10.30 -26.21
CA GLY A 38 -20.33 9.55 -27.10
C GLY A 38 -20.03 9.88 -28.57
N LYS A 39 -19.87 8.84 -29.41
CA LYS A 39 -19.56 9.00 -30.84
C LYS A 39 -20.72 9.51 -31.66
N ARG A 40 -21.97 9.25 -31.25
CA ARG A 40 -23.22 9.67 -31.91
C ARG A 40 -24.01 10.59 -30.98
N LYS A 41 -24.87 11.45 -31.55
CA LYS A 41 -25.78 12.30 -30.76
C LYS A 41 -26.71 11.51 -29.82
N SER A 42 -26.89 10.21 -30.08
CA SER A 42 -27.65 9.28 -29.21
C SER A 42 -26.86 8.77 -28.02
N ASP A 43 -25.55 8.72 -28.12
CA ASP A 43 -24.69 8.07 -27.14
C ASP A 43 -24.48 8.99 -25.93
N ARG A 44 -24.27 8.37 -24.76
CA ARG A 44 -23.97 9.06 -23.50
C ARG A 44 -22.47 9.18 -23.32
N ASP A 45 -22.05 10.23 -22.68
CA ASP A 45 -20.69 10.36 -22.21
C ASP A 45 -20.45 9.41 -21.03
N LYS A 46 -19.22 8.90 -20.92
CA LYS A 46 -18.81 8.00 -19.83
C LYS A 46 -17.52 8.49 -19.19
N ILE A 47 -17.40 8.29 -17.89
CA ILE A 47 -16.13 8.39 -17.17
C ILE A 47 -15.63 6.97 -16.99
N VAL A 48 -14.44 6.67 -17.51
CA VAL A 48 -13.80 5.34 -17.42
C VAL A 48 -12.61 5.45 -16.49
N ILE A 49 -12.64 4.74 -15.38
CA ILE A 49 -11.57 4.68 -14.39
C ILE A 49 -10.73 3.45 -14.69
N MET A 50 -9.43 3.65 -14.97
CA MET A 50 -8.48 2.60 -15.34
C MET A 50 -7.47 2.30 -14.25
N GLU A 51 -7.20 3.26 -13.36
CA GLU A 51 -6.29 3.09 -12.22
C GLU A 51 -6.95 3.68 -10.98
N ILE A 52 -6.77 3.03 -9.84
CA ILE A 52 -7.38 3.44 -8.56
C ILE A 52 -6.30 3.69 -7.51
N PRO A 53 -6.56 4.53 -6.51
CA PRO A 53 -5.69 4.64 -5.34
C PRO A 53 -5.48 3.27 -4.68
N TYR A 54 -4.27 3.01 -4.22
CA TYR A 54 -3.94 1.74 -3.55
C TYR A 54 -4.81 1.47 -2.31
N THR A 55 -5.29 2.53 -1.66
CA THR A 55 -6.23 2.47 -0.52
C THR A 55 -7.60 1.93 -0.90
N MET A 56 -7.93 1.84 -2.20
CA MET A 56 -9.23 1.39 -2.71
C MET A 56 -9.23 -0.08 -3.17
N VAL A 57 -8.17 -0.84 -2.90
CA VAL A 57 -8.04 -2.25 -3.32
C VAL A 57 -8.97 -3.17 -2.51
N GLY A 58 -9.38 -4.29 -3.10
CA GLY A 58 -10.19 -5.33 -2.46
C GLY A 58 -11.66 -4.92 -2.27
N ALA A 59 -12.23 -5.16 -1.09
CA ALA A 59 -13.63 -4.86 -0.77
C ALA A 59 -14.01 -3.38 -0.90
N ASN A 60 -13.01 -2.47 -0.91
CA ASN A 60 -13.25 -1.04 -1.05
C ASN A 60 -13.72 -0.63 -2.45
N ILE A 61 -13.51 -1.45 -3.49
CA ILE A 61 -14.09 -1.19 -4.83
C ILE A 61 -15.62 -1.28 -4.75
N GLY A 62 -16.16 -2.33 -4.12
CA GLY A 62 -17.62 -2.46 -3.93
C GLY A 62 -18.19 -1.29 -3.14
N LYS A 63 -17.51 -0.85 -2.10
CA LYS A 63 -17.90 0.34 -1.34
C LYS A 63 -17.89 1.60 -2.20
N PHE A 64 -16.87 1.80 -3.03
CA PHE A 64 -16.81 2.93 -3.95
C PHE A 64 -18.00 2.95 -4.92
N LEU A 65 -18.39 1.81 -5.48
CA LEU A 65 -19.56 1.70 -6.35
C LEU A 65 -20.85 2.12 -5.62
N SER A 66 -21.01 1.64 -4.38
CA SER A 66 -22.17 2.01 -3.53
C SER A 66 -22.16 3.50 -3.16
N ASP A 67 -20.99 4.07 -2.84
CA ASP A 67 -20.84 5.48 -2.51
C ASP A 67 -21.21 6.36 -3.72
N VAL A 68 -20.81 5.99 -4.94
CA VAL A 68 -21.18 6.71 -6.17
C VAL A 68 -22.68 6.61 -6.45
N ALA A 69 -23.28 5.43 -6.29
CA ALA A 69 -24.73 5.26 -6.43
C ALA A 69 -25.51 6.13 -5.42
N ALA A 70 -25.06 6.15 -4.17
CA ALA A 70 -25.65 7.01 -3.14
C ALA A 70 -25.53 8.52 -3.45
N LEU A 71 -24.43 8.95 -4.10
CA LEU A 71 -24.27 10.34 -4.56
C LEU A 71 -25.25 10.69 -5.69
N ALA A 72 -25.54 9.75 -6.56
CA ALA A 72 -26.56 9.93 -7.61
C ALA A 72 -27.98 9.99 -7.01
N GLU A 73 -28.33 9.06 -6.13
CA GLU A 73 -29.65 8.99 -5.47
C GLU A 73 -29.92 10.22 -4.57
N SER A 74 -28.91 10.65 -3.79
CA SER A 74 -29.00 11.83 -2.92
C SER A 74 -28.98 13.16 -3.68
N ARG A 75 -28.93 13.13 -5.02
CA ARG A 75 -28.88 14.29 -5.92
C ARG A 75 -27.63 15.17 -5.75
N LYS A 76 -26.59 14.70 -5.10
CA LYS A 76 -25.31 15.42 -5.00
C LYS A 76 -24.53 15.38 -6.32
N LEU A 77 -24.69 14.29 -7.09
CA LEU A 77 -24.24 14.13 -8.47
C LEU A 77 -25.37 13.55 -9.32
N PRO A 78 -26.41 14.34 -9.60
CA PRO A 78 -27.67 13.85 -10.19
C PRO A 78 -27.53 13.42 -11.65
N ASP A 79 -26.41 13.74 -12.30
CA ASP A 79 -26.18 13.46 -13.71
C ASP A 79 -25.50 12.11 -13.97
N ILE A 80 -25.22 11.36 -12.92
CA ILE A 80 -24.81 9.96 -13.01
C ILE A 80 -26.06 9.11 -13.25
N VAL A 81 -26.03 8.26 -14.28
CA VAL A 81 -27.15 7.37 -14.66
C VAL A 81 -26.90 5.96 -14.18
N ASP A 82 -25.67 5.46 -14.38
CA ASP A 82 -25.29 4.10 -14.04
C ASP A 82 -23.82 4.00 -13.72
N ILE A 83 -23.45 2.99 -12.93
CA ILE A 83 -22.08 2.64 -12.61
C ILE A 83 -21.90 1.13 -12.71
N SER A 84 -20.90 0.70 -13.47
CA SER A 84 -20.59 -0.71 -13.68
C SER A 84 -19.10 -1.01 -13.49
N ASN A 85 -18.82 -2.15 -12.88
CA ASN A 85 -17.45 -2.67 -12.76
C ASN A 85 -17.19 -3.70 -13.86
N GLN A 86 -16.35 -3.35 -14.81
CA GLN A 86 -15.93 -4.19 -15.94
C GLN A 86 -14.49 -4.67 -15.79
N SER A 87 -13.93 -4.60 -14.58
CA SER A 87 -12.56 -5.03 -14.32
C SER A 87 -12.36 -6.52 -14.63
N SER A 88 -11.25 -6.84 -15.25
CA SER A 88 -10.90 -8.20 -15.71
C SER A 88 -9.44 -8.53 -15.39
N LYS A 89 -8.94 -9.64 -15.92
CA LYS A 89 -7.51 -10.00 -15.86
C LYS A 89 -6.61 -8.97 -16.56
N GLU A 90 -7.15 -8.18 -17.48
CA GLU A 90 -6.43 -7.13 -18.21
C GLU A 90 -6.21 -5.87 -17.36
N GLY A 91 -6.98 -5.69 -16.28
CA GLY A 91 -6.86 -4.57 -15.38
C GLY A 91 -8.18 -4.05 -14.82
N ILE A 92 -8.08 -2.92 -14.14
CA ILE A 92 -9.23 -2.22 -13.55
C ILE A 92 -9.94 -1.43 -14.65
N ARG A 93 -11.26 -1.59 -14.71
CA ARG A 93 -12.15 -0.84 -15.59
C ARG A 93 -13.49 -0.61 -14.91
N ILE A 94 -13.73 0.62 -14.44
CA ILE A 94 -15.01 1.02 -13.87
C ILE A 94 -15.59 2.08 -14.80
N GLU A 95 -16.80 1.87 -15.28
CA GLU A 95 -17.50 2.79 -16.17
C GLU A 95 -18.66 3.46 -15.45
N ILE A 96 -18.74 4.79 -15.55
CA ILE A 96 -19.80 5.61 -15.01
C ILE A 96 -20.50 6.30 -16.20
N GLU A 97 -21.75 5.96 -16.45
CA GLU A 97 -22.54 6.58 -17.51
C GLU A 97 -23.19 7.88 -17.04
N LEU A 98 -23.10 8.91 -17.88
CA LEU A 98 -23.62 10.25 -17.58
C LEU A 98 -24.90 10.53 -18.35
N LYS A 99 -25.71 11.46 -17.85
CA LYS A 99 -26.84 12.02 -18.63
C LYS A 99 -26.32 12.77 -19.85
N LYS A 100 -27.15 12.88 -20.88
CA LYS A 100 -26.83 13.68 -22.07
C LYS A 100 -26.66 15.15 -21.68
N GLY A 101 -25.55 15.73 -22.17
CA GLY A 101 -25.21 17.11 -21.90
C GLY A 101 -24.69 17.44 -20.51
N ALA A 102 -24.42 16.40 -19.71
CA ALA A 102 -23.81 16.56 -18.40
C ALA A 102 -22.36 17.05 -18.52
N ASP A 103 -21.92 17.88 -17.57
CA ASP A 103 -20.53 18.30 -17.46
C ASP A 103 -19.70 17.18 -16.80
N ALA A 104 -19.05 16.36 -17.65
CA ALA A 104 -18.26 15.24 -17.22
C ALA A 104 -17.03 15.64 -16.38
N GLU A 105 -16.43 16.80 -16.64
CA GLU A 105 -15.26 17.29 -15.89
C GLU A 105 -15.67 17.69 -14.47
N ARG A 106 -16.80 18.37 -14.34
CA ARG A 106 -17.37 18.72 -13.05
C ARG A 106 -17.73 17.48 -12.24
N ILE A 107 -18.38 16.48 -12.87
CA ILE A 107 -18.72 15.22 -12.21
C ILE A 107 -17.46 14.50 -11.75
N LEU A 108 -16.42 14.41 -12.58
CA LEU A 108 -15.15 13.81 -12.23
C LEU A 108 -14.49 14.53 -11.04
N ALA A 109 -14.49 15.86 -11.03
CA ALA A 109 -14.03 16.63 -9.88
C ALA A 109 -14.84 16.34 -8.60
N GLY A 110 -16.16 16.18 -8.74
CA GLY A 110 -17.04 15.75 -7.65
C GLY A 110 -16.70 14.35 -7.11
N LEU A 111 -16.39 13.41 -7.99
CA LEU A 111 -15.96 12.06 -7.62
C LEU A 111 -14.65 12.08 -6.84
N TYR A 112 -13.65 12.84 -7.28
CA TYR A 112 -12.38 13.01 -6.56
C TYR A 112 -12.60 13.62 -5.16
N LYS A 113 -13.49 14.59 -5.01
CA LYS A 113 -13.73 15.27 -3.73
C LYS A 113 -14.60 14.47 -2.76
N LYS A 114 -15.59 13.72 -3.27
CA LYS A 114 -16.64 13.08 -2.45
C LYS A 114 -16.44 11.57 -2.25
N THR A 115 -15.50 10.97 -2.96
CA THR A 115 -15.23 9.53 -2.88
C THR A 115 -13.74 9.25 -2.66
N LYS A 116 -13.40 7.98 -2.48
CA LYS A 116 -12.01 7.53 -2.37
C LYS A 116 -11.26 7.45 -3.71
N LEU A 117 -11.81 7.98 -4.80
CA LEU A 117 -11.09 8.07 -6.07
C LEU A 117 -9.88 9.02 -5.98
N GLU A 118 -9.90 9.98 -5.06
CA GLU A 118 -8.71 10.66 -4.53
C GLU A 118 -8.65 10.41 -3.03
N ASP A 119 -7.54 9.85 -2.55
CA ASP A 119 -7.39 9.46 -1.16
C ASP A 119 -5.96 9.74 -0.66
N THR A 120 -5.79 9.70 0.63
CA THR A 120 -4.52 9.94 1.30
C THR A 120 -3.92 8.65 1.79
N PHE A 121 -2.68 8.38 1.38
CA PHE A 121 -1.87 7.27 1.87
C PHE A 121 -0.92 7.76 2.96
N GLY A 122 -1.07 7.22 4.17
CA GLY A 122 -0.17 7.53 5.29
C GLY A 122 1.17 6.81 5.13
N VAL A 123 2.27 7.58 5.11
CA VAL A 123 3.62 7.03 5.10
C VAL A 123 4.14 6.94 6.53
N ASN A 124 4.64 5.76 6.89
CA ASN A 124 5.35 5.51 8.12
C ASN A 124 6.44 4.47 7.85
N MET A 125 7.68 4.96 7.65
CA MET A 125 8.83 4.14 7.30
C MET A 125 9.46 3.56 8.57
N LEU A 126 8.70 2.69 9.26
CA LEU A 126 9.15 2.00 10.45
C LEU A 126 10.04 0.83 10.05
N ALA A 127 11.24 0.76 10.62
CA ALA A 127 12.19 -0.34 10.45
C ALA A 127 12.75 -0.79 11.80
N ILE A 128 13.36 -1.98 11.82
CA ILE A 128 14.08 -2.47 13.00
C ILE A 128 15.57 -2.27 12.72
N VAL A 129 16.22 -1.43 13.54
CA VAL A 129 17.66 -1.16 13.48
C VAL A 129 18.27 -1.58 14.82
N ASP A 130 19.28 -2.42 14.78
CA ASP A 130 19.97 -2.95 15.98
C ASP A 130 19.01 -3.49 17.06
N GLY A 131 17.93 -4.15 16.61
CA GLY A 131 16.93 -4.76 17.49
C GLY A 131 15.89 -3.76 18.04
N ARG A 132 15.87 -2.49 17.61
CA ARG A 132 14.92 -1.46 18.04
C ARG A 132 14.07 -0.96 16.88
N PRO A 133 12.78 -0.71 17.11
CA PRO A 133 11.92 -0.09 16.10
C PRO A 133 12.21 1.41 16.01
N GLU A 134 12.58 1.87 14.82
CA GLU A 134 12.85 3.29 14.55
C GLU A 134 12.15 3.73 13.26
N VAL A 135 11.70 4.98 13.23
CA VAL A 135 11.16 5.59 12.01
C VAL A 135 12.28 6.33 11.32
N LEU A 136 12.61 5.90 10.13
CA LEU A 136 13.79 6.35 9.39
C LEU A 136 13.39 7.09 8.12
N GLY A 137 14.17 8.11 7.76
CA GLY A 137 14.14 8.69 6.42
C GLY A 137 14.69 7.71 5.37
N LEU A 138 14.33 7.92 4.10
CA LEU A 138 14.80 7.06 3.01
C LEU A 138 16.33 6.97 2.94
N LYS A 139 17.03 8.08 3.15
CA LYS A 139 18.50 8.12 3.16
C LYS A 139 19.07 7.22 4.25
N GLU A 140 18.49 7.25 5.44
CA GLU A 140 18.91 6.44 6.57
C GLU A 140 18.67 4.94 6.29
N VAL A 141 17.47 4.58 5.77
CA VAL A 141 17.16 3.21 5.36
C VAL A 141 18.20 2.69 4.36
N LEU A 142 18.53 3.49 3.34
CA LEU A 142 19.54 3.12 2.34
C LEU A 142 20.93 3.00 2.95
N THR A 143 21.29 3.88 3.88
CA THR A 143 22.59 3.83 4.58
C THR A 143 22.74 2.54 5.37
N HIS A 144 21.75 2.18 6.18
CA HIS A 144 21.74 0.92 6.93
C HIS A 144 21.78 -0.30 6.00
N HIS A 145 21.04 -0.27 4.90
CA HIS A 145 21.04 -1.35 3.93
C HIS A 145 22.41 -1.53 3.24
N ILE A 146 23.05 -0.43 2.85
CA ILE A 146 24.40 -0.47 2.26
C ILE A 146 25.41 -1.01 3.27
N GLN A 147 25.35 -0.56 4.52
CA GLN A 147 26.23 -1.10 5.56
C GLN A 147 26.03 -2.61 5.75
N PHE A 148 24.80 -3.07 5.80
CA PHE A 148 24.48 -4.50 5.86
C PHE A 148 25.05 -5.28 4.66
N LEU A 149 24.94 -4.74 3.44
CA LEU A 149 25.55 -5.35 2.25
C LEU A 149 27.07 -5.43 2.35
N VAL A 150 27.74 -4.40 2.88
CA VAL A 150 29.18 -4.40 3.13
C VAL A 150 29.56 -5.48 4.13
N ASP A 151 28.83 -5.60 5.25
CA ASP A 151 29.10 -6.58 6.29
C ASP A 151 28.92 -8.02 5.78
N ILE A 152 27.85 -8.27 5.04
CA ILE A 152 27.61 -9.60 4.44
C ILE A 152 28.67 -9.93 3.40
N ASN A 153 29.02 -9.01 2.51
CA ASN A 153 30.05 -9.24 1.51
C ASN A 153 31.43 -9.41 2.17
N THR A 154 31.73 -8.67 3.24
CA THR A 154 32.97 -8.86 4.01
C THR A 154 33.06 -10.29 4.55
N ARG A 155 32.00 -10.79 5.20
CA ARG A 155 31.96 -12.18 5.69
C ARG A 155 32.07 -13.22 4.55
N LYS A 156 31.34 -12.99 3.45
CA LYS A 156 31.38 -13.84 2.24
C LYS A 156 32.78 -13.94 1.68
N TYR A 157 33.45 -12.82 1.42
CA TYR A 157 34.76 -12.80 0.80
C TYR A 157 35.86 -13.25 1.78
N THR A 158 35.73 -13.02 3.09
CA THR A 158 36.63 -13.57 4.11
C THR A 158 36.59 -15.10 4.11
N SER A 159 35.40 -15.69 4.13
CA SER A 159 35.23 -17.15 4.08
C SER A 159 35.72 -17.76 2.76
N LEU A 160 35.47 -17.09 1.62
CA LEU A 160 35.96 -17.53 0.32
C LEU A 160 37.48 -17.42 0.23
N LEU A 161 38.08 -16.36 0.75
CA LEU A 161 39.53 -16.18 0.80
C LEU A 161 40.20 -17.28 1.62
N GLU A 162 39.67 -17.60 2.78
CA GLU A 162 40.20 -18.69 3.63
C GLU A 162 40.15 -20.03 2.91
N LYS A 163 39.01 -20.36 2.27
CA LYS A 163 38.87 -21.57 1.48
C LYS A 163 39.90 -21.66 0.33
N GLU A 164 40.11 -20.58 -0.40
CA GLU A 164 41.06 -20.56 -1.52
C GLU A 164 42.50 -20.56 -0.98
N LYS A 165 42.82 -19.97 0.18
CA LYS A 165 44.13 -20.07 0.83
C LYS A 165 44.44 -21.50 1.26
N ASN A 166 43.51 -22.20 1.89
CA ASN A 166 43.65 -23.60 2.25
C ASN A 166 43.84 -24.49 1.01
N LYS A 167 43.07 -24.18 -0.07
CA LYS A 167 43.21 -24.88 -1.35
C LYS A 167 44.59 -24.62 -1.98
N ARG A 168 45.08 -23.40 -1.97
CA ARG A 168 46.43 -23.06 -2.44
C ARG A 168 47.50 -23.81 -1.68
N GLU A 169 47.41 -23.84 -0.35
CA GLU A 169 48.37 -24.60 0.49
C GLU A 169 48.46 -26.07 0.07
N ILE A 170 47.32 -26.73 -0.13
CA ILE A 170 47.32 -28.13 -0.59
C ILE A 170 47.91 -28.25 -2.01
N GLN A 171 47.53 -27.36 -2.94
CA GLN A 171 48.04 -27.37 -4.31
C GLN A 171 49.56 -27.16 -4.37
N GLU A 172 50.12 -26.24 -3.59
CA GLU A 172 51.54 -25.98 -3.49
C GLU A 172 52.28 -27.22 -2.95
N GLY A 173 51.69 -27.90 -1.95
CA GLY A 173 52.21 -29.16 -1.43
C GLY A 173 52.23 -30.28 -2.47
N LEU A 174 51.16 -30.45 -3.24
CA LEU A 174 51.04 -31.43 -4.30
C LEU A 174 52.04 -31.17 -5.45
N ILE A 175 52.19 -29.90 -5.88
CA ILE A 175 53.13 -29.50 -6.91
C ILE A 175 54.55 -29.83 -6.44
N ARG A 176 54.94 -29.44 -5.22
CA ARG A 176 56.24 -29.75 -4.65
C ARG A 176 56.48 -31.26 -4.46
N ALA A 177 55.41 -32.02 -4.16
CA ALA A 177 55.49 -33.48 -4.00
C ALA A 177 55.82 -34.20 -5.32
N VAL A 178 55.35 -33.65 -6.48
CA VAL A 178 55.68 -34.23 -7.78
C VAL A 178 57.16 -34.18 -8.05
N ASP A 179 57.89 -33.11 -7.67
CA ASP A 179 59.35 -32.98 -7.86
C ASP A 179 60.16 -33.96 -7.03
N VAL A 180 59.61 -34.47 -5.92
CA VAL A 180 60.28 -35.40 -4.99
C VAL A 180 59.51 -36.71 -4.86
N ILE A 181 58.75 -37.09 -5.88
CA ILE A 181 57.81 -38.22 -5.82
C ILE A 181 58.47 -39.54 -5.52
N ASP A 182 59.64 -39.78 -6.09
CA ASP A 182 60.40 -40.99 -5.83
C ASP A 182 60.81 -41.18 -4.35
N LEU A 183 61.17 -40.07 -3.69
CA LEU A 183 61.44 -40.03 -2.26
C LEU A 183 60.17 -40.27 -1.43
N ILE A 184 59.05 -39.71 -1.84
CA ILE A 184 57.75 -39.93 -1.19
C ILE A 184 57.34 -41.41 -1.29
N ILE A 185 57.47 -42.01 -2.46
CA ILE A 185 57.21 -43.45 -2.66
C ILE A 185 58.12 -44.29 -1.77
N GLU A 186 59.44 -43.94 -1.63
CA GLU A 186 60.34 -44.61 -0.74
C GLU A 186 59.93 -44.51 0.73
N ILE A 187 59.50 -43.30 1.19
CA ILE A 187 58.95 -43.09 2.54
C ILE A 187 57.71 -43.95 2.77
N ILE A 188 56.75 -43.97 1.84
CA ILE A 188 55.52 -44.76 1.98
C ILE A 188 55.82 -46.25 2.07
N ARG A 189 56.71 -46.78 1.21
CA ARG A 189 57.08 -48.19 1.18
C ARG A 189 57.92 -48.58 2.37
N GLY A 190 58.77 -47.68 2.91
CA GLY A 190 59.59 -47.90 4.08
C GLY A 190 58.88 -47.79 5.40
N SER A 191 57.77 -47.18 5.43
CA SER A 191 56.94 -46.93 6.64
C SER A 191 56.06 -48.14 6.98
N LYS A 192 55.95 -48.49 8.26
CA LYS A 192 55.08 -49.57 8.75
C LYS A 192 53.64 -49.14 8.89
N THR A 193 53.37 -47.86 9.07
CA THR A 193 52.05 -47.28 9.26
C THR A 193 51.92 -45.95 8.53
N LEU A 194 50.70 -45.61 8.14
CA LEU A 194 50.37 -44.31 7.52
C LEU A 194 50.76 -43.13 8.42
N LYS A 195 50.62 -43.31 9.75
CA LYS A 195 51.00 -42.31 10.75
C LYS A 195 52.50 -41.99 10.71
N MET A 196 53.35 -43.05 10.55
CA MET A 196 54.77 -42.83 10.41
C MET A 196 55.12 -42.08 9.11
N ALA A 197 54.52 -42.47 8.00
CA ALA A 197 54.73 -41.80 6.73
C ALA A 197 54.31 -40.32 6.82
N LYS A 198 53.12 -40.00 7.45
CA LYS A 198 52.66 -38.65 7.69
C LYS A 198 53.63 -37.85 8.56
N ALA A 199 54.10 -38.42 9.69
CA ALA A 199 55.04 -37.74 10.58
C ALA A 199 56.39 -37.48 9.87
N CYS A 200 56.87 -38.40 9.02
CA CYS A 200 58.05 -38.15 8.21
C CYS A 200 57.84 -36.96 7.24
N LEU A 201 56.74 -36.93 6.55
CA LEU A 201 56.44 -35.84 5.60
C LEU A 201 56.25 -34.49 6.27
N SER A 202 55.59 -34.44 7.45
CA SER A 202 55.28 -33.19 8.13
C SER A 202 56.33 -32.73 9.13
N GLU A 203 56.91 -33.59 9.87
CA GLU A 203 57.84 -33.29 10.99
C GLU A 203 59.31 -33.73 10.71
N GLY A 204 59.53 -34.40 9.59
CA GLY A 204 60.87 -34.89 9.24
C GLY A 204 61.34 -36.08 10.11
N ILE A 205 60.44 -36.78 10.81
CA ILE A 205 60.77 -37.94 11.66
C ILE A 205 61.03 -39.13 10.77
N THR A 206 62.31 -39.56 10.71
CA THR A 206 62.77 -40.69 9.87
C THR A 206 62.92 -41.98 10.64
N GLU A 207 62.71 -41.96 11.95
CA GLU A 207 62.91 -43.08 12.85
C GLU A 207 61.97 -44.26 12.53
N GLY A 208 62.51 -45.48 12.38
CA GLY A 208 61.73 -46.68 12.08
C GLY A 208 61.23 -46.80 10.61
N ILE A 209 61.71 -45.94 9.71
CA ILE A 209 61.43 -46.00 8.26
C ILE A 209 62.64 -46.59 7.56
N ASN A 210 62.46 -47.63 6.71
CA ASN A 210 63.48 -48.26 5.95
C ASN A 210 63.78 -47.48 4.65
N PHE A 211 64.91 -46.70 4.67
CA PHE A 211 65.38 -45.99 3.48
C PHE A 211 66.41 -46.83 2.71
N ARG A 212 66.47 -46.65 1.38
CA ARG A 212 67.42 -47.29 0.51
C ARG A 212 68.83 -46.74 0.68
N THR A 213 68.96 -45.46 0.97
CA THR A 213 70.19 -44.73 1.15
C THR A 213 70.15 -43.74 2.31
N GLU A 214 71.30 -43.43 2.94
CA GLU A 214 71.41 -42.38 3.94
C GLU A 214 71.06 -41.00 3.34
N LYS A 215 71.36 -40.82 2.04
CA LYS A 215 71.01 -39.58 1.33
C LYS A 215 69.47 -39.36 1.29
N SER A 216 68.72 -40.41 0.99
CA SER A 216 67.22 -40.36 1.01
C SER A 216 66.74 -40.06 2.41
N CYS A 217 67.29 -40.64 3.46
CA CYS A 217 66.95 -40.35 4.85
C CYS A 217 67.15 -38.88 5.20
N ARG A 218 68.33 -38.29 4.86
CA ARG A 218 68.65 -36.88 5.10
C ARG A 218 67.75 -35.91 4.28
N GLN A 219 67.38 -36.33 3.08
CA GLN A 219 66.48 -35.57 2.25
C GLN A 219 65.01 -35.60 2.80
N ALA A 220 64.55 -36.77 3.24
CA ALA A 220 63.26 -36.98 3.84
C ALA A 220 63.05 -36.08 5.09
N ALA A 221 64.01 -35.96 5.97
CA ALA A 221 64.03 -35.11 7.15
C ALA A 221 63.89 -33.62 6.84
N LYS A 222 64.09 -33.17 5.59
CA LYS A 222 64.00 -31.77 5.17
C LYS A 222 62.73 -31.43 4.41
N LEU A 223 61.87 -32.41 4.20
CA LEU A 223 60.63 -32.16 3.39
C LEU A 223 59.66 -31.16 4.03
N LEU A 224 59.37 -31.34 5.32
CA LEU A 224 58.59 -30.44 6.18
C LEU A 224 57.34 -29.88 5.47
N PHE A 225 56.48 -30.75 4.97
CA PHE A 225 55.17 -30.39 4.46
C PHE A 225 54.24 -30.01 5.63
N THR A 226 53.23 -29.21 5.40
CA THR A 226 52.21 -29.03 6.42
C THR A 226 51.38 -30.31 6.63
N GLU A 227 50.69 -30.43 7.74
CA GLU A 227 49.87 -31.59 8.03
C GLU A 227 48.80 -31.85 6.98
N ALA A 228 48.19 -30.74 6.48
CA ALA A 228 47.18 -30.77 5.40
C ALA A 228 47.81 -31.23 4.07
N GLN A 229 49.01 -30.75 3.75
CA GLN A 229 49.77 -31.17 2.56
C GLN A 229 50.18 -32.64 2.67
N ALA A 230 50.72 -33.08 3.79
CA ALA A 230 51.11 -34.48 4.00
C ALA A 230 49.93 -35.44 3.87
N THR A 231 48.76 -35.07 4.39
CA THR A 231 47.52 -35.85 4.23
C THR A 231 47.12 -35.95 2.76
N ALA A 232 47.08 -34.81 2.05
CA ALA A 232 46.70 -34.77 0.63
C ALA A 232 47.70 -35.56 -0.26
N ILE A 233 48.99 -35.53 0.07
CA ILE A 233 50.02 -36.30 -0.64
C ILE A 233 49.82 -37.80 -0.44
N LEU A 234 49.51 -38.26 0.78
CA LEU A 234 49.28 -39.67 1.07
C LEU A 234 48.00 -40.23 0.44
N GLU A 235 47.03 -39.37 0.19
CA GLU A 235 45.77 -39.67 -0.50
C GLU A 235 45.87 -39.56 -2.03
N LEU A 236 47.02 -39.12 -2.57
CA LEU A 236 47.22 -38.88 -3.99
C LEU A 236 47.15 -40.22 -4.78
N ARG A 237 46.27 -40.24 -5.78
CA ARG A 237 46.20 -41.37 -6.71
C ARG A 237 47.35 -41.30 -7.71
N LEU A 238 47.98 -42.46 -8.01
CA LEU A 238 49.08 -42.53 -8.97
C LEU A 238 48.72 -41.98 -10.36
N SER A 239 47.44 -42.06 -10.77
CA SER A 239 46.96 -41.48 -12.02
C SER A 239 47.13 -39.95 -12.09
N LYS A 240 47.20 -39.27 -10.95
CA LYS A 240 47.39 -37.79 -10.90
C LYS A 240 48.83 -37.37 -11.20
N LEU A 241 49.77 -38.33 -11.32
CA LEU A 241 51.16 -38.07 -11.68
C LEU A 241 51.41 -38.02 -13.21
N ILE A 242 50.39 -38.29 -14.01
CA ILE A 242 50.45 -38.17 -15.46
C ILE A 242 50.58 -36.68 -15.86
N GLY A 243 51.44 -36.38 -16.84
CA GLY A 243 51.79 -35.01 -17.22
C GLY A 243 50.58 -34.10 -17.52
N LEU A 244 49.50 -34.61 -18.14
CA LEU A 244 48.27 -33.86 -18.37
C LEU A 244 47.56 -33.47 -17.07
N GLU A 245 47.53 -34.30 -16.07
CA GLU A 245 46.95 -34.04 -14.75
C GLU A 245 47.76 -33.00 -13.97
N LEU A 246 49.10 -33.06 -14.09
CA LEU A 246 50.00 -32.04 -13.51
C LEU A 246 49.76 -30.68 -14.13
N GLN A 247 49.61 -30.60 -15.46
CA GLN A 247 49.30 -29.35 -16.12
C GLN A 247 47.93 -28.77 -15.65
N ALA A 248 46.92 -29.62 -15.50
CA ALA A 248 45.62 -29.23 -14.96
C ALA A 248 45.73 -28.68 -13.53
N LEU A 249 46.58 -29.31 -12.66
CA LEU A 249 46.83 -28.83 -11.31
C LEU A 249 47.48 -27.44 -11.32
N LEU A 250 48.48 -27.22 -12.18
CA LEU A 250 49.16 -25.93 -12.32
C LEU A 250 48.21 -24.83 -12.81
N ASP A 251 47.33 -25.15 -13.77
CA ASP A 251 46.34 -24.20 -14.27
C ASP A 251 45.26 -23.89 -13.22
N GLU A 252 44.88 -24.88 -12.42
CA GLU A 252 43.96 -24.66 -11.30
C GLU A 252 44.61 -23.81 -10.20
N HIS A 253 45.89 -24.04 -9.91
CA HIS A 253 46.68 -23.25 -8.96
C HIS A 253 46.76 -21.78 -9.38
N LYS A 254 47.00 -21.47 -10.67
CA LYS A 254 46.96 -20.12 -11.22
C LYS A 254 45.61 -19.46 -11.02
N LYS A 255 44.50 -20.18 -11.25
CA LYS A 255 43.14 -19.69 -11.02
C LYS A 255 42.91 -19.41 -9.52
N THR A 256 43.40 -20.27 -8.63
CA THR A 256 43.30 -20.10 -7.17
C THR A 256 44.02 -18.82 -6.72
N ILE A 257 45.27 -18.60 -7.20
CA ILE A 257 46.05 -17.38 -6.89
C ILE A 257 45.30 -16.13 -7.40
N ALA A 258 44.76 -16.16 -8.61
CA ALA A 258 44.01 -15.04 -9.16
C ALA A 258 42.75 -14.71 -8.34
N LYS A 259 42.03 -15.73 -7.85
CA LYS A 259 40.89 -15.54 -6.94
C LYS A 259 41.30 -14.92 -5.61
N ILE A 260 42.39 -15.43 -4.99
CA ILE A 260 42.93 -14.91 -3.73
C ILE A 260 43.24 -13.41 -3.90
N ALA A 261 43.99 -13.04 -4.94
CA ALA A 261 44.33 -11.63 -5.22
C ALA A 261 43.07 -10.76 -5.42
N SER A 262 42.05 -11.31 -6.09
CA SER A 262 40.77 -10.62 -6.27
C SER A 262 40.06 -10.40 -4.94
N TYR A 263 39.97 -11.44 -4.08
CA TYR A 263 39.30 -11.34 -2.79
C TYR A 263 40.03 -10.41 -1.83
N GLU A 264 41.39 -10.49 -1.80
CA GLU A 264 42.21 -9.57 -1.01
C GLU A 264 42.05 -8.11 -1.45
N ARG A 265 41.94 -7.87 -2.76
CA ARG A 265 41.65 -6.53 -3.28
C ARG A 265 40.27 -6.02 -2.84
N ILE A 266 39.24 -6.89 -2.88
CA ILE A 266 37.86 -6.51 -2.47
C ILE A 266 37.84 -6.20 -0.98
N LEU A 267 38.48 -7.02 -0.13
CA LEU A 267 38.53 -6.82 1.32
C LEU A 267 39.44 -5.66 1.74
N GLY A 268 40.49 -5.37 0.99
CA GLY A 268 41.44 -4.32 1.30
C GLY A 268 41.06 -2.92 0.84
N SER A 269 39.99 -2.78 0.05
CA SER A 269 39.60 -1.48 -0.52
C SER A 269 38.07 -1.24 -0.45
N LYS A 270 37.65 -0.23 0.29
CA LYS A 270 36.24 0.21 0.32
C LYS A 270 35.69 0.45 -1.09
N LYS A 271 36.49 1.08 -1.96
CA LYS A 271 36.09 1.34 -3.35
C LYS A 271 35.84 0.04 -4.11
N ALA A 272 36.71 -0.95 -3.98
CA ALA A 272 36.54 -2.24 -4.64
C ALA A 272 35.32 -3.01 -4.09
N MET A 273 35.05 -2.93 -2.80
CA MET A 273 33.87 -3.49 -2.17
C MET A 273 32.58 -2.88 -2.74
N TYR A 274 32.49 -1.54 -2.78
CA TYR A 274 31.34 -0.85 -3.34
C TYR A 274 31.11 -1.17 -4.83
N GLN A 275 32.18 -1.21 -5.62
CA GLN A 275 32.08 -1.61 -7.04
C GLN A 275 31.58 -3.07 -7.22
N THR A 276 31.91 -3.94 -6.28
CA THR A 276 31.42 -5.32 -6.30
C THR A 276 29.92 -5.36 -5.96
N ILE A 277 29.49 -4.63 -4.93
CA ILE A 277 28.09 -4.52 -4.55
C ILE A 277 27.28 -3.87 -5.69
N GLU A 278 27.80 -2.80 -6.30
CA GLU A 278 27.17 -2.13 -7.43
C GLU A 278 26.89 -3.08 -8.60
N LYS A 279 27.89 -3.90 -8.98
CA LYS A 279 27.73 -4.92 -10.04
C LYS A 279 26.68 -5.98 -9.68
N GLU A 280 26.62 -6.41 -8.42
CA GLU A 280 25.58 -7.35 -7.98
C GLU A 280 24.19 -6.72 -8.08
N LEU A 281 24.03 -5.45 -7.67
CA LEU A 281 22.78 -4.69 -7.77
C LEU A 281 22.38 -4.41 -9.23
N ASP A 282 23.34 -4.09 -10.10
CA ASP A 282 23.08 -3.88 -11.53
C ASP A 282 22.55 -5.15 -12.20
N SER A 283 23.12 -6.31 -11.86
CA SER A 283 22.62 -7.60 -12.37
C SER A 283 21.18 -7.87 -11.91
N ILE A 284 20.84 -7.54 -10.66
CA ILE A 284 19.46 -7.64 -10.16
C ILE A 284 18.55 -6.68 -10.92
N ARG A 285 18.98 -5.44 -11.14
CA ARG A 285 18.23 -4.45 -11.90
C ARG A 285 17.91 -4.93 -13.31
N GLU A 286 18.88 -5.46 -14.05
CA GLU A 286 18.70 -5.96 -15.42
C GLU A 286 17.64 -7.06 -15.51
N HIS A 287 17.57 -7.96 -14.50
CA HIS A 287 16.64 -9.09 -14.53
C HIS A 287 15.23 -8.73 -14.01
N TYR A 288 15.10 -7.76 -13.10
CA TYR A 288 13.87 -7.51 -12.36
C TYR A 288 13.30 -6.10 -12.55
N GLN A 289 13.94 -5.26 -13.37
CA GLN A 289 13.42 -3.91 -13.63
C GLN A 289 12.07 -3.96 -14.32
N VAL A 290 11.09 -3.27 -13.75
CA VAL A 290 9.77 -3.06 -14.34
C VAL A 290 9.51 -1.57 -14.52
N PRO A 291 8.75 -1.16 -15.55
CA PRO A 291 8.40 0.25 -15.76
C PRO A 291 7.53 0.76 -14.61
N ARG A 292 7.74 2.02 -14.24
CA ARG A 292 6.93 2.71 -13.23
C ARG A 292 5.48 2.82 -13.69
N ARG A 293 4.54 2.52 -12.80
CA ARG A 293 3.09 2.65 -13.03
C ARG A 293 2.55 3.98 -12.50
N THR A 294 2.91 4.38 -11.28
CA THR A 294 2.40 5.60 -10.64
C THR A 294 3.04 6.85 -11.21
N LYS A 295 2.23 7.78 -11.68
CA LYS A 295 2.69 9.11 -12.12
C LYS A 295 2.86 10.02 -10.91
N VAL A 296 3.91 10.84 -10.88
CA VAL A 296 4.17 11.78 -9.79
C VAL A 296 4.15 13.21 -10.34
N THR A 297 3.23 14.02 -9.85
CA THR A 297 3.01 15.40 -10.31
C THR A 297 2.63 16.30 -9.14
N ASN A 298 2.64 17.61 -9.35
CA ASN A 298 1.87 18.54 -8.54
C ASN A 298 0.55 18.81 -9.24
N ALA A 299 -0.55 18.57 -8.55
CA ALA A 299 -1.87 18.94 -9.02
C ALA A 299 -2.63 19.64 -7.89
N SER A 300 -3.37 20.67 -8.23
CA SER A 300 -4.31 21.28 -7.31
C SER A 300 -5.33 20.25 -6.82
N LEU A 301 -5.84 20.44 -5.61
CA LEU A 301 -7.00 19.69 -5.13
C LEU A 301 -8.16 19.88 -6.12
N ALA A 302 -8.92 18.82 -6.35
CA ALA A 302 -10.11 18.92 -7.17
C ALA A 302 -11.08 19.93 -6.55
N VAL A 303 -11.34 21.02 -7.25
CA VAL A 303 -12.31 22.02 -6.84
C VAL A 303 -13.66 21.56 -7.40
N PHE A 304 -14.57 21.24 -6.51
CA PHE A 304 -15.95 20.95 -6.84
C PHE A 304 -16.84 22.02 -6.19
N GLU A 305 -17.42 22.87 -6.99
CA GLU A 305 -18.45 23.80 -6.53
C GLU A 305 -19.79 23.08 -6.54
N GLU A 306 -20.39 22.95 -5.36
CA GLU A 306 -21.76 22.45 -5.27
C GLU A 306 -22.69 23.50 -5.92
N GLU A 307 -23.47 23.08 -6.91
CA GLU A 307 -24.58 23.92 -7.31
C GLU A 307 -25.47 24.15 -6.08
N PRO A 308 -25.86 25.41 -5.80
CA PRO A 308 -26.84 25.64 -4.76
C PRO A 308 -28.04 24.77 -5.09
N ALA A 309 -28.46 23.95 -4.13
CA ALA A 309 -29.62 23.07 -4.31
C ALA A 309 -30.80 23.95 -4.80
N VAL A 310 -31.39 23.57 -5.93
CA VAL A 310 -32.55 24.30 -6.46
C VAL A 310 -33.60 24.25 -5.39
N VAL A 311 -33.83 25.44 -4.78
CA VAL A 311 -34.85 25.58 -3.76
C VAL A 311 -36.20 25.56 -4.49
N SER A 312 -36.97 24.51 -4.26
CA SER A 312 -38.32 24.38 -4.80
C SER A 312 -39.36 24.41 -3.69
N ASP A 313 -40.55 24.94 -4.02
CA ASP A 313 -41.68 24.92 -3.11
C ASP A 313 -42.28 23.51 -3.06
N VAL A 314 -42.38 22.97 -1.85
CA VAL A 314 -42.91 21.63 -1.57
C VAL A 314 -43.90 21.68 -0.41
N VAL A 315 -44.68 20.64 -0.28
CA VAL A 315 -45.57 20.46 0.86
C VAL A 315 -45.10 19.21 1.63
N PHE A 316 -44.79 19.42 2.90
CA PHE A 316 -44.60 18.30 3.84
C PHE A 316 -45.95 17.64 4.10
N VAL A 317 -45.99 16.33 3.93
CA VAL A 317 -47.21 15.53 4.10
C VAL A 317 -46.90 14.39 5.07
N MET A 318 -47.76 14.22 6.10
CA MET A 318 -47.66 13.17 7.08
C MET A 318 -48.96 12.38 7.19
N ASN A 319 -48.90 11.09 7.17
CA ASN A 319 -50.07 10.23 7.41
C ASN A 319 -50.28 9.93 8.92
N ARG A 320 -51.41 9.26 9.24
CA ARG A 320 -51.75 8.90 10.64
C ARG A 320 -50.77 7.91 11.32
N PHE A 321 -49.92 7.25 10.54
CA PHE A 321 -48.94 6.27 11.01
C PHE A 321 -47.53 6.84 11.19
N GLY A 322 -47.35 8.16 11.02
CA GLY A 322 -46.03 8.80 11.16
C GLY A 322 -45.12 8.70 9.93
N TYR A 323 -45.65 8.24 8.76
CA TYR A 323 -44.88 8.31 7.53
C TYR A 323 -44.94 9.68 6.92
N VAL A 324 -43.77 10.21 6.53
CA VAL A 324 -43.62 11.55 5.99
C VAL A 324 -43.00 11.51 4.61
N LYS A 325 -43.39 12.45 3.78
CA LYS A 325 -42.86 12.72 2.45
C LYS A 325 -42.98 14.20 2.09
N LEU A 326 -42.14 14.65 1.17
CA LEU A 326 -42.35 15.94 0.49
C LEU A 326 -43.06 15.67 -0.82
N VAL A 327 -44.02 16.54 -1.16
CA VAL A 327 -44.70 16.53 -2.44
C VAL A 327 -44.48 17.89 -3.09
N ASP A 328 -44.11 17.90 -4.38
CA ASP A 328 -43.99 19.13 -5.15
C ASP A 328 -45.33 19.93 -5.07
N LYS A 329 -45.25 21.24 -4.87
CA LYS A 329 -46.42 22.07 -4.65
C LYS A 329 -47.42 21.98 -5.80
N ALA A 330 -46.96 22.01 -7.05
CA ALA A 330 -47.85 21.91 -8.21
C ALA A 330 -48.51 20.51 -8.32
N LEU A 331 -47.83 19.48 -7.87
CA LEU A 331 -48.38 18.12 -7.79
C LEU A 331 -49.38 18.00 -6.64
N PHE A 332 -49.13 18.66 -5.52
CA PHE A 332 -50.02 18.72 -4.36
C PHE A 332 -51.32 19.42 -4.75
N ASP A 333 -51.25 20.60 -5.36
CA ASP A 333 -52.42 21.40 -5.74
C ASP A 333 -53.33 20.64 -6.74
N LYS A 334 -52.76 19.84 -7.63
CA LYS A 334 -53.52 18.98 -8.57
C LYS A 334 -54.21 17.79 -7.92
N ASN A 335 -53.73 17.30 -6.77
CA ASN A 335 -54.20 16.08 -6.13
C ASN A 335 -54.58 16.31 -4.66
N GLU A 336 -54.96 17.53 -4.30
CA GLU A 336 -55.18 17.95 -2.92
C GLU A 336 -56.22 17.07 -2.20
N GLU A 337 -57.36 16.80 -2.83
CA GLU A 337 -58.45 16.01 -2.23
C GLU A 337 -57.95 14.58 -1.86
N GLN A 338 -57.25 13.93 -2.78
CA GLN A 338 -56.72 12.59 -2.53
C GLN A 338 -55.66 12.59 -1.41
N LEU A 339 -54.75 13.55 -1.44
CA LEU A 339 -53.70 13.62 -0.41
C LEU A 339 -54.32 13.96 0.97
N ARG A 340 -55.35 14.79 1.05
CA ARG A 340 -56.03 15.12 2.30
C ARG A 340 -56.86 13.95 2.87
N SER A 341 -57.35 13.03 2.02
CA SER A 341 -58.08 11.86 2.50
C SER A 341 -57.16 10.82 3.17
N GLU A 342 -55.92 10.74 2.75
CA GLU A 342 -54.94 9.72 3.21
C GLU A 342 -54.00 10.22 4.30
N ASN A 343 -53.87 11.53 4.45
CA ASN A 343 -52.88 12.16 5.33
C ASN A 343 -53.51 13.15 6.31
N VAL A 344 -52.82 13.40 7.42
CA VAL A 344 -53.38 14.21 8.53
C VAL A 344 -52.67 15.55 8.76
N ARG A 345 -51.47 15.75 8.18
CA ARG A 345 -50.73 17.01 8.32
C ARG A 345 -50.11 17.43 7.01
N PHE A 346 -50.17 18.75 6.77
CA PHE A 346 -49.70 19.41 5.56
C PHE A 346 -49.03 20.72 5.96
N VAL A 347 -47.74 20.85 5.62
CA VAL A 347 -46.98 22.07 5.92
C VAL A 347 -46.29 22.52 4.64
N PRO A 348 -46.70 23.67 4.06
CA PRO A 348 -45.95 24.28 2.95
C PRO A 348 -44.56 24.66 3.44
N CYS A 349 -43.53 24.31 2.65
CA CYS A 349 -42.14 24.61 2.98
C CYS A 349 -41.30 24.62 1.71
N LYS A 350 -40.02 24.96 1.83
CA LYS A 350 -39.03 24.82 0.75
C LYS A 350 -38.15 23.60 0.99
N THR A 351 -37.56 23.10 -0.06
CA THR A 351 -36.67 21.92 0.03
C THR A 351 -35.47 22.12 0.94
N ASN A 352 -35.09 23.36 1.25
CA ASN A 352 -34.01 23.73 2.15
C ASN A 352 -34.48 24.18 3.56
N SER A 353 -35.80 24.15 3.83
CA SER A 353 -36.39 24.55 5.12
C SER A 353 -36.10 23.51 6.21
N ARG A 354 -36.22 23.94 7.46
CA ARG A 354 -36.32 23.03 8.61
C ARG A 354 -37.78 23.01 9.08
N LEU A 355 -38.19 21.83 9.52
CA LEU A 355 -39.52 21.62 10.11
C LEU A 355 -39.37 21.42 11.61
N ALA A 356 -40.14 22.17 12.36
CA ALA A 356 -40.21 22.09 13.82
C ALA A 356 -41.38 21.18 14.20
N VAL A 357 -41.08 20.05 14.81
CA VAL A 357 -42.02 19.01 15.25
C VAL A 357 -42.20 19.15 16.74
N PHE A 358 -43.39 19.59 17.18
CA PHE A 358 -43.74 19.71 18.61
C PHE A 358 -44.48 18.46 19.07
N THR A 359 -44.12 17.95 20.23
CA THR A 359 -44.77 16.79 20.84
C THR A 359 -45.64 17.18 22.02
N LYS A 360 -46.59 16.32 22.41
CA LYS A 360 -47.45 16.53 23.59
C LYS A 360 -46.66 16.53 24.87
N GLU A 361 -45.51 15.86 24.88
CA GLU A 361 -44.55 15.73 25.99
C GLU A 361 -43.74 17.04 26.19
N GLY A 362 -43.93 18.03 25.28
CA GLY A 362 -43.27 19.33 25.36
C GLY A 362 -41.87 19.37 24.72
N ILE A 363 -41.52 18.34 23.95
CA ILE A 363 -40.26 18.26 23.23
C ILE A 363 -40.37 18.86 21.84
N LEU A 364 -39.31 19.53 21.40
CA LEU A 364 -39.21 20.12 20.07
C LEU A 364 -38.10 19.39 19.28
N HIS A 365 -38.48 18.74 18.21
CA HIS A 365 -37.53 18.13 17.26
C HIS A 365 -37.42 18.97 15.99
N TYR A 366 -36.23 19.01 15.40
CA TYR A 366 -35.99 19.61 14.10
C TYR A 366 -35.72 18.55 13.04
N LEU A 367 -36.46 18.64 11.94
CA LEU A 367 -36.34 17.80 10.77
C LEU A 367 -35.94 18.65 9.56
N LYS A 368 -34.88 18.30 8.88
CA LYS A 368 -34.47 18.98 7.65
C LYS A 368 -35.33 18.51 6.49
N ALA A 369 -35.87 19.43 5.69
CA ALA A 369 -36.67 19.09 4.54
C ALA A 369 -35.89 18.27 3.48
N ASP A 370 -34.58 18.55 3.31
CA ASP A 370 -33.70 17.81 2.40
C ASP A 370 -33.46 16.33 2.78
N ALA A 371 -33.70 15.97 4.04
CA ALA A 371 -33.62 14.59 4.52
C ALA A 371 -34.91 13.78 4.26
N ILE A 372 -36.03 14.47 3.92
CA ILE A 372 -37.33 13.83 3.68
C ILE A 372 -37.40 13.40 2.21
N PRO A 373 -37.82 12.15 1.90
CA PRO A 373 -37.94 11.72 0.50
C PRO A 373 -39.00 12.54 -0.25
N LEU A 374 -38.63 13.03 -1.44
CA LEU A 374 -39.59 13.61 -2.38
C LEU A 374 -40.38 12.45 -3.01
N GLY A 375 -41.69 12.43 -2.79
CA GLY A 375 -42.54 11.33 -3.22
C GLY A 375 -43.69 11.79 -4.14
N LYS A 376 -44.19 10.84 -4.92
CA LYS A 376 -45.42 10.96 -5.68
C LYS A 376 -46.65 10.78 -4.76
N VAL A 377 -47.84 11.03 -5.29
CA VAL A 377 -49.10 10.95 -4.54
C VAL A 377 -49.27 9.60 -3.82
N LYS A 378 -48.95 8.47 -4.48
CA LYS A 378 -49.13 7.10 -3.96
C LYS A 378 -47.96 6.57 -3.11
N ASP A 379 -46.87 7.30 -3.01
CA ASP A 379 -45.68 6.82 -2.26
C ASP A 379 -45.97 6.94 -0.75
N LYS A 380 -45.54 5.94 0.02
CA LYS A 380 -45.71 5.93 1.48
C LYS A 380 -44.82 6.95 2.21
N GLY A 381 -43.66 7.25 1.66
CA GLY A 381 -42.65 8.07 2.34
C GLY A 381 -41.78 7.25 3.33
N ALA A 382 -41.15 7.95 4.25
CA ALA A 382 -40.29 7.35 5.30
C ALA A 382 -40.89 7.56 6.69
N PRO A 383 -40.68 6.67 7.68
CA PRO A 383 -41.04 6.91 9.07
C PRO A 383 -40.30 8.14 9.62
N ILE A 384 -40.97 9.00 10.33
CA ILE A 384 -40.36 10.21 10.91
C ILE A 384 -39.30 9.87 11.96
N ASP A 385 -39.45 8.75 12.64
CA ASP A 385 -38.45 8.22 13.61
C ASP A 385 -37.06 8.00 13.00
N ASN A 386 -37.00 7.69 11.70
CA ASN A 386 -35.75 7.49 10.98
C ASN A 386 -35.07 8.78 10.51
N LEU A 387 -35.78 9.91 10.62
CA LEU A 387 -35.34 11.20 10.03
C LEU A 387 -34.97 12.24 11.09
N CYS A 388 -35.41 12.08 12.34
CA CYS A 388 -35.05 12.92 13.49
C CYS A 388 -35.05 12.11 14.78
N ASN A 389 -34.70 12.74 15.90
CA ASN A 389 -34.63 12.08 17.23
C ASN A 389 -36.03 11.88 17.88
N TYR A 390 -37.10 11.91 17.10
CA TYR A 390 -38.43 11.60 17.57
C TYR A 390 -38.61 10.08 17.76
N SER A 391 -39.30 9.68 18.84
CA SER A 391 -39.64 8.28 19.12
C SER A 391 -41.16 8.11 19.18
N SER A 392 -41.71 7.41 18.20
CA SER A 392 -43.17 7.11 18.16
C SER A 392 -43.64 6.22 19.32
N ALA A 393 -42.73 5.53 20.01
CA ALA A 393 -43.04 4.73 21.20
C ALA A 393 -43.29 5.59 22.44
N ASP A 394 -42.61 6.73 22.56
CA ASP A 394 -42.57 7.53 23.78
C ASP A 394 -43.25 8.91 23.63
N GLU A 395 -43.42 9.37 22.39
CA GLU A 395 -43.86 10.72 22.10
C GLU A 395 -45.05 10.76 21.13
N THR A 396 -45.87 11.80 21.24
CA THR A 396 -46.98 12.01 20.32
C THR A 396 -46.87 13.39 19.67
N ILE A 397 -46.84 13.44 18.33
CA ILE A 397 -46.74 14.69 17.58
C ILE A 397 -47.97 15.54 17.77
N LEU A 398 -47.78 16.73 18.32
CA LEU A 398 -48.81 17.73 18.54
C LEU A 398 -49.04 18.55 17.27
N THR A 399 -47.98 19.13 16.72
CA THR A 399 -48.04 19.97 15.51
C THR A 399 -46.66 20.03 14.83
N VAL A 400 -46.65 20.46 13.56
CA VAL A 400 -45.44 20.67 12.75
C VAL A 400 -45.54 22.04 12.08
N PHE A 401 -44.49 22.83 12.13
CA PHE A 401 -44.37 24.11 11.45
C PHE A 401 -43.12 24.13 10.57
N SER A 402 -43.12 24.87 9.47
CA SER A 402 -41.87 25.25 8.81
C SER A 402 -41.17 26.36 9.60
N ASP A 403 -39.86 26.46 9.50
CA ASP A 403 -39.10 27.53 10.16
C ASP A 403 -39.48 28.92 9.65
N GLU A 404 -39.83 29.06 8.36
CA GLU A 404 -40.32 30.30 7.78
C GLU A 404 -41.69 30.71 8.44
N ASP A 405 -42.65 29.79 8.51
CA ASP A 405 -43.95 30.03 9.08
C ASP A 405 -43.89 30.26 10.60
N MET A 406 -43.02 29.53 11.31
CA MET A 406 -42.84 29.65 12.76
C MET A 406 -42.18 30.99 13.13
N LYS A 407 -41.26 31.51 12.32
CA LYS A 407 -40.50 32.73 12.58
C LYS A 407 -41.37 33.95 12.79
N GLU A 408 -42.49 34.02 12.07
CA GLU A 408 -43.44 35.15 12.11
C GLU A 408 -44.50 34.99 13.19
N LYS A 409 -44.58 33.82 13.87
CA LYS A 409 -45.63 33.51 14.83
C LYS A 409 -45.18 33.66 16.27
N THR A 410 -46.14 34.04 17.12
CA THR A 410 -46.05 33.92 18.56
C THR A 410 -46.72 32.61 19.00
N LEU A 411 -46.03 31.77 19.68
CA LEU A 411 -46.53 30.49 20.19
C LEU A 411 -46.95 30.63 21.64
N LEU A 412 -48.15 30.19 21.94
CA LEU A 412 -48.70 30.12 23.30
C LEU A 412 -48.80 28.62 23.70
N PHE A 413 -47.98 28.21 24.65
CA PHE A 413 -48.02 26.85 25.19
C PHE A 413 -48.94 26.86 26.43
N VAL A 414 -49.94 25.99 26.44
CA VAL A 414 -50.84 25.79 27.56
C VAL A 414 -50.77 24.32 27.97
N THR A 415 -50.41 24.07 29.21
CA THR A 415 -50.35 22.70 29.75
C THR A 415 -51.68 22.29 30.36
N LYS A 416 -51.92 21.00 30.51
CA LYS A 416 -53.08 20.42 31.19
C LYS A 416 -53.25 20.95 32.61
N ASN A 417 -52.16 21.32 33.27
CA ASN A 417 -52.14 21.83 34.63
C ASN A 417 -52.32 23.36 34.71
N GLY A 418 -52.67 24.01 33.59
CA GLY A 418 -52.95 25.44 33.57
C GLY A 418 -51.71 26.34 33.49
N LEU A 419 -50.51 25.80 33.31
CA LEU A 419 -49.32 26.61 33.07
C LEU A 419 -49.36 27.16 31.64
N VAL A 420 -49.11 28.48 31.50
CA VAL A 420 -49.11 29.18 30.20
C VAL A 420 -47.76 29.81 29.97
N ARG A 421 -47.18 29.57 28.78
CA ARG A 421 -45.94 30.22 28.35
C ARG A 421 -46.11 30.80 26.95
N LYS A 422 -45.74 32.06 26.80
CA LYS A 422 -45.67 32.76 25.52
C LYS A 422 -44.20 32.81 25.06
N THR A 423 -43.92 32.42 23.81
CA THR A 423 -42.59 32.44 23.22
C THR A 423 -42.66 32.88 21.76
N PHE A 424 -41.72 33.68 21.32
CA PHE A 424 -41.63 34.04 19.91
C PHE A 424 -41.00 32.86 19.13
N GLY A 425 -41.61 32.51 17.98
CA GLY A 425 -41.11 31.39 17.18
C GLY A 425 -39.68 31.61 16.67
N ALA A 426 -39.29 32.84 16.42
CA ALA A 426 -37.91 33.19 16.08
C ALA A 426 -36.86 32.77 17.13
N GLU A 427 -37.21 32.83 18.43
CA GLU A 427 -36.33 32.42 19.52
C GLU A 427 -36.06 30.91 19.49
N LEU A 428 -37.08 30.12 19.17
CA LEU A 428 -36.94 28.65 19.08
C LEU A 428 -36.06 28.23 17.91
N ILE A 429 -36.14 28.96 16.76
CA ILE A 429 -35.32 28.66 15.56
C ILE A 429 -33.82 28.88 15.81
N SER A 430 -33.47 29.87 16.68
CA SER A 430 -32.08 30.22 16.96
C SER A 430 -31.35 29.21 17.85
N ILE A 431 -32.03 28.27 18.49
CA ILE A 431 -31.47 27.25 19.35
C ILE A 431 -30.72 26.20 18.48
N LYS A 432 -29.40 26.35 18.34
CA LYS A 432 -28.54 25.47 17.52
C LYS A 432 -28.33 24.07 18.11
N LYS A 433 -28.67 23.83 19.36
CA LYS A 433 -28.61 22.53 20.03
C LYS A 433 -29.57 22.50 21.19
N MET A 434 -30.60 21.68 21.11
CA MET A 434 -31.09 21.06 22.35
C MET A 434 -30.57 19.64 22.40
N ILE A 435 -29.97 19.38 23.52
CA ILE A 435 -29.31 18.12 24.00
C ILE A 435 -30.38 17.03 24.04
#